data_2775c8ac7a84f11570a76bc391c082de
#
_entry.id   2775c8ac7a84f11570a76bc391c082de
#
_cell.length_a   1.000
_cell.length_b   1.000
_cell.length_c   1.000
_cell.angle_alpha   90.00
_cell.angle_beta   90.00
_cell.angle_gamma   90.00
#
_symmetry.space_group_name_H-M   'P 1'
#
loop_
_entity.id
_entity.type
_entity.pdbx_description
1 polymer ?
#
loop_
_entity_poly.entity_id
_entity_poly.type
_entity_poly.pdbx_seq_one_letter_code
_entity_poly.pdbx_strand_id
1 'polypeptide(L)'
;MVLIYVDDLLVTRNDHKLILEAKSILKDRFKMKDLDELRYFLGIEFARNDSGILMHQRKYCLELISDIELSNSKTVRTPIELNQKLTTTEFDLHFPTDNEDDRVLDDPSVYQKLVGRLLYLTITRPDITFAVQLLSQFMHSPKTCHMEAAMRVVRYVKQAPGLGILMTVNTNNQLIAYCDADWVACPNNTKSITGYMVTYGGSLIS
;
A
#
# COMPACT_ATOMS: atom_id res chain seq x y z
N MET A 1 -20.10 1.15 15.18
CA MET A 1 -18.67 0.91 15.43
C MET A 1 -17.99 2.24 15.70
N VAL A 2 -17.09 2.29 16.66
CA VAL A 2 -16.24 3.48 16.92
C VAL A 2 -14.80 3.03 16.80
N LEU A 3 -14.02 3.75 16.00
CA LEU A 3 -12.60 3.51 15.79
C LEU A 3 -11.86 4.71 16.36
N ILE A 4 -10.88 4.44 17.23
CA ILE A 4 -10.11 5.47 17.92
C ILE A 4 -8.65 5.31 17.52
N TYR A 5 -8.03 6.41 17.10
CA TYR A 5 -6.62 6.46 16.85
C TYR A 5 -6.06 7.81 17.30
N VAL A 6 -5.26 7.78 18.38
CA VAL A 6 -4.70 8.97 19.02
C VAL A 6 -5.78 10.02 19.26
N ASP A 7 -5.83 11.10 18.49
CA ASP A 7 -6.76 12.22 18.64
C ASP A 7 -7.96 12.12 17.67
N ASP A 8 -7.97 11.14 16.77
CA ASP A 8 -9.01 10.97 15.76
C ASP A 8 -10.01 9.89 16.15
N LEU A 9 -11.31 10.20 15.96
CA LEU A 9 -12.45 9.32 16.21
C LEU A 9 -13.28 9.15 14.94
N LEU A 10 -13.41 7.91 14.49
CA LEU A 10 -14.34 7.55 13.40
C LEU A 10 -15.55 6.80 13.97
N VAL A 11 -16.75 7.36 13.78
CA VAL A 11 -18.02 6.75 14.17
C VAL A 11 -18.78 6.31 12.92
N THR A 12 -19.14 5.04 12.84
CA THR A 12 -19.91 4.50 11.71
C THR A 12 -21.00 3.56 12.18
N ARG A 13 -22.19 3.66 11.56
CA ARG A 13 -23.34 2.78 11.77
C ARG A 13 -24.35 2.91 10.62
N ASN A 14 -25.22 1.92 10.46
CA ASN A 14 -26.31 1.96 9.47
C ASN A 14 -27.48 2.87 9.89
N ASP A 15 -27.60 3.22 11.18
CA ASP A 15 -28.64 4.08 11.73
C ASP A 15 -28.07 5.46 12.05
N HIS A 16 -28.54 6.48 11.34
CA HIS A 16 -28.09 7.85 11.48
C HIS A 16 -28.43 8.46 12.85
N LYS A 17 -29.58 8.07 13.46
CA LYS A 17 -29.96 8.57 14.78
C LYS A 17 -28.97 8.14 15.85
N LEU A 18 -28.53 6.89 15.80
CA LEU A 18 -27.54 6.36 16.74
C LEU A 18 -26.14 6.95 16.55
N ILE A 19 -25.83 7.43 15.35
CA ILE A 19 -24.59 8.21 15.13
C ILE A 19 -24.69 9.56 15.83
N LEU A 20 -25.82 10.27 15.69
CA LEU A 20 -26.04 11.57 16.32
C LEU A 20 -26.05 11.47 17.86
N GLU A 21 -26.67 10.42 18.40
CA GLU A 21 -26.68 10.14 19.84
C GLU A 21 -25.25 9.89 20.37
N ALA A 22 -24.48 9.04 19.67
CA ALA A 22 -23.11 8.77 20.04
C ALA A 22 -22.24 10.04 19.98
N LYS A 23 -22.41 10.88 18.93
CA LYS A 23 -21.73 12.17 18.81
C LYS A 23 -22.08 13.10 19.97
N SER A 24 -23.35 13.17 20.38
CA SER A 24 -23.78 13.99 21.51
C SER A 24 -23.12 13.54 22.80
N ILE A 25 -23.20 12.24 23.13
CA ILE A 25 -22.60 11.67 24.34
C ILE A 25 -21.08 11.94 24.40
N LEU A 26 -20.40 11.82 23.25
CA LEU A 26 -18.96 12.05 23.17
C LEU A 26 -18.62 13.55 23.35
N LYS A 27 -19.38 14.46 22.72
CA LYS A 27 -19.20 15.91 22.87
C LYS A 27 -19.42 16.39 24.30
N ASP A 28 -20.38 15.78 25.02
CA ASP A 28 -20.67 16.13 26.43
C ASP A 28 -19.55 15.71 27.40
N ARG A 29 -18.79 14.65 27.05
CA ARG A 29 -17.74 14.10 27.90
C ARG A 29 -16.34 14.56 27.51
N PHE A 30 -16.12 14.90 26.26
CA PHE A 30 -14.81 15.23 25.71
C PHE A 30 -14.88 16.52 24.89
N LYS A 31 -13.83 17.33 24.96
CA LYS A 31 -13.70 18.53 24.13
C LYS A 31 -13.34 18.10 22.71
N MET A 32 -14.35 17.91 21.86
CA MET A 32 -14.20 17.38 20.51
C MET A 32 -14.77 18.33 19.46
N LYS A 33 -14.13 18.36 18.29
CA LYS A 33 -14.64 19.01 17.08
C LYS A 33 -15.25 17.93 16.17
N ASP A 34 -16.50 18.13 15.76
CA ASP A 34 -17.13 17.30 14.73
C ASP A 34 -16.65 17.78 13.36
N LEU A 35 -16.11 16.87 12.58
CA LEU A 35 -15.59 17.11 11.23
C LEU A 35 -16.59 16.68 10.14
N ASP A 36 -17.81 16.36 10.54
CA ASP A 36 -18.93 15.89 9.69
C ASP A 36 -18.63 14.57 8.97
N GLU A 37 -18.82 14.50 7.66
CA GLU A 37 -18.57 13.31 6.87
C GLU A 37 -17.09 13.03 6.73
N LEU A 38 -16.76 11.74 6.78
CA LEU A 38 -15.40 11.25 6.62
C LEU A 38 -14.83 11.65 5.27
N ARG A 39 -13.80 12.50 5.26
CA ARG A 39 -13.03 12.93 4.08
C ARG A 39 -11.58 12.53 4.17
N TYR A 40 -11.07 12.37 5.38
CA TYR A 40 -9.68 12.05 5.65
C TYR A 40 -9.56 11.30 6.97
N PHE A 41 -8.84 10.19 6.98
CA PHE A 41 -8.54 9.43 8.18
C PHE A 41 -7.24 8.65 8.00
N LEU A 42 -6.29 8.83 8.92
CA LEU A 42 -5.01 8.13 8.90
C LEU A 42 -4.28 8.18 7.54
N GLY A 43 -4.17 9.33 6.91
CA GLY A 43 -3.49 9.46 5.61
C GLY A 43 -4.27 8.95 4.39
N ILE A 44 -5.47 8.41 4.60
CA ILE A 44 -6.39 8.00 3.52
C ILE A 44 -7.41 9.09 3.27
N GLU A 45 -7.59 9.46 2.03
CA GLU A 45 -8.58 10.40 1.53
C GLU A 45 -9.81 9.64 1.02
N PHE A 46 -10.99 10.18 1.28
CA PHE A 46 -12.27 9.58 0.92
C PHE A 46 -13.06 10.55 0.05
N ALA A 47 -13.24 10.19 -1.23
CA ALA A 47 -14.10 10.91 -2.17
C ALA A 47 -15.38 10.11 -2.41
N ARG A 48 -16.54 10.80 -2.38
CA ARG A 48 -17.86 10.18 -2.54
C ARG A 48 -18.56 10.70 -3.78
N ASN A 49 -19.26 9.80 -4.45
CA ASN A 49 -20.22 10.11 -5.50
C ASN A 49 -21.34 9.05 -5.49
N ASP A 50 -22.26 9.15 -6.44
CA ASP A 50 -23.40 8.22 -6.58
C ASP A 50 -22.97 6.78 -6.86
N SER A 51 -21.74 6.56 -7.37
CA SER A 51 -21.19 5.23 -7.65
C SER A 51 -20.58 4.56 -6.43
N GLY A 52 -20.18 5.34 -5.39
CA GLY A 52 -19.55 4.78 -4.21
C GLY A 52 -18.59 5.72 -3.49
N ILE A 53 -17.66 5.12 -2.77
CA ILE A 53 -16.61 5.80 -2.02
C ILE A 53 -15.25 5.38 -2.58
N LEU A 54 -14.50 6.34 -3.13
CA LEU A 54 -13.12 6.15 -3.53
C LEU A 54 -12.21 6.41 -2.33
N MET A 55 -11.42 5.42 -1.96
CA MET A 55 -10.35 5.53 -0.96
C MET A 55 -9.01 5.64 -1.66
N HIS A 56 -8.26 6.70 -1.43
CA HIS A 56 -6.98 6.93 -2.05
C HIS A 56 -6.00 7.62 -1.09
N GLN A 57 -4.72 7.64 -1.43
CA GLN A 57 -3.66 8.28 -0.66
C GLN A 57 -2.85 9.25 -1.55
N ARG A 58 -3.58 10.09 -2.33
CA ARG A 58 -2.95 10.98 -3.31
C ARG A 58 -1.92 11.92 -2.67
N LYS A 59 -2.29 12.58 -1.58
CA LYS A 59 -1.40 13.51 -0.86
C LYS A 59 -0.14 12.76 -0.39
N TYR A 60 -0.31 11.63 0.28
CA TYR A 60 0.79 10.80 0.77
C TYR A 60 1.72 10.33 -0.37
N CYS A 61 1.14 9.92 -1.50
CA CYS A 61 1.90 9.51 -2.68
C CYS A 61 2.75 10.67 -3.24
N LEU A 62 2.20 11.89 -3.33
CA LEU A 62 2.93 13.07 -3.80
C LEU A 62 4.05 13.47 -2.84
N GLU A 63 3.82 13.41 -1.53
CA GLU A 63 4.84 13.64 -0.50
C GLU A 63 5.96 12.60 -0.61
N LEU A 64 5.63 11.31 -0.79
CA LEU A 64 6.62 10.25 -1.01
C LEU A 64 7.52 10.55 -2.23
N ILE A 65 6.90 10.91 -3.37
CA ILE A 65 7.61 11.23 -4.62
C ILE A 65 8.54 12.44 -4.45
N SER A 66 8.09 13.45 -3.71
CA SER A 66 8.87 14.66 -3.42
C SER A 66 10.07 14.37 -2.53
N ASP A 67 9.87 13.62 -1.45
CA ASP A 67 10.90 13.34 -0.44
C ASP A 67 12.07 12.50 -0.97
N ILE A 68 11.83 11.68 -1.99
CA ILE A 68 12.88 10.90 -2.65
C ILE A 68 13.38 11.53 -3.94
N GLU A 69 13.07 12.81 -4.17
CA GLU A 69 13.54 13.62 -5.30
C GLU A 69 13.19 13.06 -6.70
N LEU A 70 12.15 12.22 -6.80
CA LEU A 70 11.72 11.63 -8.07
C LEU A 70 10.65 12.48 -8.80
N SER A 71 10.41 13.73 -8.37
CA SER A 71 9.42 14.62 -8.99
C SER A 71 9.64 14.85 -10.48
N ASN A 72 10.90 14.90 -10.93
CA ASN A 72 11.28 15.11 -12.34
C ASN A 72 11.60 13.79 -13.08
N SER A 73 11.54 12.63 -12.42
CA SER A 73 11.85 11.35 -13.03
C SER A 73 10.78 10.93 -14.04
N LYS A 74 11.14 10.13 -15.04
CA LYS A 74 10.17 9.53 -15.96
C LYS A 74 9.35 8.45 -15.25
N THR A 75 8.04 8.39 -15.54
CA THR A 75 7.15 7.32 -15.08
C THR A 75 7.46 6.00 -15.80
N VAL A 76 7.08 4.88 -15.18
CA VAL A 76 7.22 3.53 -15.73
C VAL A 76 5.88 2.81 -15.72
N ARG A 77 5.69 1.83 -16.61
CA ARG A 77 4.39 1.16 -16.81
C ARG A 77 4.15 -0.01 -15.85
N THR A 78 5.19 -0.58 -15.26
CA THR A 78 5.09 -1.75 -14.36
C THR A 78 5.83 -1.49 -13.07
N PRO A 79 5.30 -1.93 -11.91
CA PRO A 79 5.93 -1.69 -10.61
C PRO A 79 7.23 -2.47 -10.44
N ILE A 80 7.37 -3.60 -11.12
CA ILE A 80 8.57 -4.43 -11.11
C ILE A 80 8.98 -4.80 -12.53
N GLU A 81 10.25 -5.11 -12.74
CA GLU A 81 10.78 -5.60 -14.00
C GLU A 81 10.60 -7.12 -14.09
N LEU A 82 9.96 -7.60 -15.18
CA LEU A 82 9.58 -9.01 -15.33
C LEU A 82 10.79 -9.97 -15.35
N ASN A 83 11.94 -9.52 -15.85
CA ASN A 83 13.13 -10.36 -16.01
C ASN A 83 14.19 -10.14 -14.93
N GLN A 84 13.98 -9.22 -14.00
CA GLN A 84 14.92 -8.94 -12.92
C GLN A 84 14.68 -9.91 -11.76
N LYS A 85 15.66 -10.76 -11.49
CA LYS A 85 15.64 -11.62 -10.29
C LYS A 85 16.36 -10.88 -9.16
N LEU A 86 15.62 -10.55 -8.12
CA LEU A 86 16.18 -9.97 -6.89
C LEU A 86 16.63 -11.13 -5.98
N THR A 87 17.89 -11.11 -5.56
CA THR A 87 18.51 -12.18 -4.77
C THR A 87 19.08 -11.64 -3.46
N THR A 88 19.16 -12.50 -2.45
CA THR A 88 19.82 -12.17 -1.17
C THR A 88 21.34 -12.26 -1.31
N THR A 89 22.06 -11.63 -0.39
CA THR A 89 23.53 -11.73 -0.31
C THR A 89 23.99 -13.17 -0.08
N GLU A 90 23.22 -13.97 0.69
CA GLU A 90 23.53 -15.39 0.92
C GLU A 90 23.38 -16.20 -0.36
N PHE A 91 22.36 -15.92 -1.18
CA PHE A 91 22.20 -16.56 -2.48
C PHE A 91 23.37 -16.26 -3.40
N ASP A 92 23.83 -15.02 -3.46
CA ASP A 92 24.94 -14.59 -4.34
C ASP A 92 26.28 -15.20 -3.93
N LEU A 93 26.49 -15.52 -2.64
CA LEU A 93 27.69 -16.25 -2.18
C LEU A 93 27.76 -17.66 -2.79
N HIS A 94 26.62 -18.30 -3.03
CA HIS A 94 26.55 -19.65 -3.60
C HIS A 94 26.43 -19.63 -5.13
N PHE A 95 25.86 -18.56 -5.69
CA PHE A 95 25.61 -18.38 -7.11
C PHE A 95 26.07 -16.99 -7.53
N PRO A 96 27.40 -16.76 -7.70
CA PRO A 96 27.93 -15.46 -8.05
C PRO A 96 27.29 -14.91 -9.32
N THR A 97 26.83 -13.66 -9.24
CA THR A 97 26.33 -12.92 -10.40
C THR A 97 27.45 -12.02 -10.95
N ASP A 98 27.53 -11.88 -12.27
CA ASP A 98 28.55 -11.05 -12.93
C ASP A 98 28.37 -9.53 -12.73
N ASN A 99 27.48 -9.12 -11.81
CA ASN A 99 27.12 -7.72 -11.59
C ASN A 99 27.97 -7.12 -10.43
N GLU A 100 29.17 -6.65 -10.75
CA GLU A 100 30.12 -6.06 -9.78
C GLU A 100 29.57 -4.80 -9.09
N ASP A 101 28.55 -4.15 -9.65
CA ASP A 101 27.94 -2.92 -9.13
C ASP A 101 26.82 -3.17 -8.09
N ASP A 102 26.39 -4.42 -7.91
CA ASP A 102 25.30 -4.75 -6.98
C ASP A 102 25.80 -4.94 -5.54
N ARG A 103 26.15 -3.84 -4.89
CA ARG A 103 26.70 -3.83 -3.52
C ARG A 103 25.61 -3.71 -2.47
N VAL A 104 25.90 -4.26 -1.29
CA VAL A 104 25.10 -4.01 -0.07
C VAL A 104 25.15 -2.52 0.26
N LEU A 105 24.01 -1.95 0.62
CA LEU A 105 23.94 -0.55 1.00
C LEU A 105 24.64 -0.32 2.36
N ASP A 106 25.45 0.72 2.44
CA ASP A 106 26.15 1.11 3.68
C ASP A 106 25.15 1.50 4.77
N ASP A 107 24.05 2.15 4.43
CA ASP A 107 22.96 2.49 5.33
C ASP A 107 21.63 1.86 4.84
N PRO A 108 21.18 0.77 5.48
CA PRO A 108 19.91 0.13 5.14
C PRO A 108 18.68 0.95 5.55
N SER A 109 18.82 1.96 6.43
CA SER A 109 17.69 2.71 6.98
C SER A 109 16.91 3.48 5.92
N VAL A 110 17.60 4.00 4.90
CA VAL A 110 16.98 4.71 3.76
C VAL A 110 16.06 3.77 2.98
N TYR A 111 16.53 2.56 2.71
CA TYR A 111 15.74 1.51 2.05
C TYR A 111 14.54 1.08 2.90
N GLN A 112 14.79 0.79 4.19
CA GLN A 112 13.74 0.38 5.14
C GLN A 112 12.65 1.43 5.25
N LYS A 113 13.02 2.71 5.34
CA LYS A 113 12.07 3.83 5.37
C LYS A 113 11.25 3.90 4.08
N LEU A 114 11.88 3.74 2.93
CA LEU A 114 11.19 3.76 1.64
C LEU A 114 10.20 2.60 1.51
N VAL A 115 10.65 1.37 1.76
CA VAL A 115 9.78 0.17 1.68
C VAL A 115 8.66 0.23 2.72
N GLY A 116 8.92 0.71 3.94
CA GLY A 116 7.88 0.93 4.95
C GLY A 116 6.80 1.91 4.48
N ARG A 117 7.19 2.98 3.80
CA ARG A 117 6.24 3.94 3.19
C ARG A 117 5.45 3.32 2.04
N LEU A 118 6.08 2.49 1.22
CA LEU A 118 5.41 1.76 0.14
C LEU A 118 4.43 0.70 0.69
N LEU A 119 4.79 -0.01 1.78
CA LEU A 119 3.88 -0.94 2.49
C LEU A 119 2.62 -0.22 2.97
N TYR A 120 2.76 1.00 3.51
CA TYR A 120 1.58 1.77 3.91
C TYR A 120 0.71 2.18 2.71
N LEU A 121 1.31 2.45 1.56
CA LEU A 121 0.59 2.80 0.33
C LEU A 121 -0.20 1.62 -0.24
N THR A 122 0.19 0.36 0.03
CA THR A 122 -0.55 -0.82 -0.46
C THR A 122 -1.99 -0.90 0.06
N ILE A 123 -2.33 -0.22 1.16
CA ILE A 123 -3.70 -0.16 1.70
C ILE A 123 -4.70 0.32 0.65
N THR A 124 -4.33 1.28 -0.19
CA THR A 124 -5.19 1.81 -1.26
C THR A 124 -4.68 1.48 -2.66
N ARG A 125 -3.48 0.90 -2.77
CA ARG A 125 -2.80 0.54 -4.03
C ARG A 125 -2.47 -0.96 -4.05
N PRO A 126 -3.46 -1.84 -4.18
CA PRO A 126 -3.23 -3.28 -4.24
C PRO A 126 -2.37 -3.72 -5.44
N ASP A 127 -2.34 -2.93 -6.50
CA ASP A 127 -1.53 -3.15 -7.70
C ASP A 127 -0.01 -3.16 -7.45
N ILE A 128 0.48 -2.57 -6.36
CA ILE A 128 1.89 -2.63 -5.98
C ILE A 128 2.21 -3.66 -4.89
N THR A 129 1.21 -4.34 -4.33
CA THR A 129 1.38 -5.22 -3.15
C THR A 129 2.43 -6.29 -3.38
N PHE A 130 2.39 -6.98 -4.53
CA PHE A 130 3.37 -8.01 -4.87
C PHE A 130 4.81 -7.45 -4.89
N ALA A 131 5.01 -6.34 -5.59
CA ALA A 131 6.33 -5.72 -5.71
C ALA A 131 6.88 -5.29 -4.34
N VAL A 132 6.03 -4.68 -3.51
CA VAL A 132 6.43 -4.18 -2.19
C VAL A 132 6.69 -5.32 -1.21
N GLN A 133 5.90 -6.38 -1.26
CA GLN A 133 6.13 -7.60 -0.47
C GLN A 133 7.44 -8.29 -0.84
N LEU A 134 7.74 -8.38 -2.14
CA LEU A 134 9.02 -8.90 -2.60
C LEU A 134 10.18 -8.07 -2.06
N LEU A 135 10.11 -6.74 -2.17
CA LEU A 135 11.13 -5.82 -1.67
C LEU A 135 11.30 -5.90 -0.14
N SER A 136 10.21 -6.13 0.61
CA SER A 136 10.27 -6.25 2.07
C SER A 136 11.13 -7.42 2.57
N GLN A 137 11.38 -8.43 1.75
CA GLN A 137 12.24 -9.57 2.09
C GLN A 137 13.73 -9.16 2.24
N PHE A 138 14.12 -8.05 1.63
CA PHE A 138 15.51 -7.57 1.61
C PHE A 138 15.81 -6.45 2.63
N MET A 139 14.89 -6.16 3.55
CA MET A 139 15.05 -5.07 4.51
C MET A 139 16.26 -5.22 5.43
N HIS A 140 16.70 -6.45 5.70
CA HIS A 140 17.83 -6.69 6.61
C HIS A 140 19.18 -6.39 5.97
N SER A 141 19.35 -6.76 4.71
CA SER A 141 20.61 -6.55 3.96
C SER A 141 20.30 -6.13 2.51
N PRO A 142 19.80 -4.89 2.32
CA PRO A 142 19.44 -4.41 0.99
C PRO A 142 20.66 -4.11 0.15
N LYS A 143 20.56 -4.41 -1.16
CA LYS A 143 21.56 -4.10 -2.17
C LYS A 143 21.13 -2.92 -3.05
N THR A 144 22.04 -2.43 -3.88
CA THR A 144 21.79 -1.34 -4.84
C THR A 144 20.62 -1.68 -5.77
N CYS A 145 20.57 -2.92 -6.30
CA CYS A 145 19.46 -3.38 -7.15
C CYS A 145 18.10 -3.36 -6.44
N HIS A 146 18.06 -3.62 -5.13
CA HIS A 146 16.83 -3.54 -4.34
C HIS A 146 16.33 -2.09 -4.20
N MET A 147 17.25 -1.14 -3.98
CA MET A 147 16.91 0.29 -3.93
C MET A 147 16.38 0.78 -5.28
N GLU A 148 17.02 0.39 -6.39
CA GLU A 148 16.56 0.74 -7.73
C GLU A 148 15.18 0.19 -8.03
N ALA A 149 14.90 -1.06 -7.62
CA ALA A 149 13.59 -1.67 -7.75
C ALA A 149 12.54 -0.95 -6.87
N ALA A 150 12.88 -0.52 -5.65
CA ALA A 150 11.99 0.29 -4.81
C ALA A 150 11.70 1.66 -5.43
N MET A 151 12.70 2.34 -5.98
CA MET A 151 12.52 3.60 -6.72
C MET A 151 11.68 3.40 -8.00
N ARG A 152 11.75 2.22 -8.62
CA ARG A 152 10.89 1.88 -9.76
C ARG A 152 9.41 1.84 -9.33
N VAL A 153 9.08 1.24 -8.18
CA VAL A 153 7.71 1.26 -7.66
C VAL A 153 7.21 2.70 -7.49
N VAL A 154 8.05 3.61 -6.98
CA VAL A 154 7.66 5.02 -6.84
C VAL A 154 7.42 5.68 -8.20
N ARG A 155 8.27 5.40 -9.21
CA ARG A 155 8.04 5.90 -10.58
C ARG A 155 6.77 5.33 -11.21
N TYR A 156 6.37 4.13 -10.84
CA TYR A 156 5.09 3.54 -11.25
C TYR A 156 3.90 4.25 -10.60
N VAL A 157 3.88 4.42 -9.29
CA VAL A 157 2.76 5.09 -8.61
C VAL A 157 2.63 6.55 -8.99
N LYS A 158 3.73 7.20 -9.37
CA LYS A 158 3.75 8.57 -9.90
C LYS A 158 2.89 8.74 -11.16
N GLN A 159 2.70 7.68 -11.96
CA GLN A 159 1.84 7.75 -13.16
C GLN A 159 0.38 8.08 -12.81
N ALA A 160 -0.11 7.58 -11.67
CA ALA A 160 -1.47 7.79 -11.19
C ALA A 160 -1.51 7.93 -9.65
N PRO A 161 -1.05 9.07 -9.08
CA PRO A 161 -0.96 9.24 -7.63
C PRO A 161 -2.30 9.20 -6.91
N GLY A 162 -3.40 9.50 -7.61
CA GLY A 162 -4.76 9.47 -7.08
C GLY A 162 -5.51 8.15 -7.32
N LEU A 163 -4.85 7.13 -7.87
CA LEU A 163 -5.45 5.80 -7.99
C LEU A 163 -5.71 5.22 -6.61
N GLY A 164 -6.82 4.50 -6.44
CA GLY A 164 -7.26 3.96 -5.16
C GLY A 164 -8.28 2.85 -5.33
N ILE A 165 -8.92 2.47 -4.23
CA ILE A 165 -9.95 1.44 -4.18
C ILE A 165 -11.32 2.10 -4.19
N LEU A 166 -12.18 1.70 -5.12
CA LEU A 166 -13.58 2.12 -5.18
C LEU A 166 -14.45 1.10 -4.43
N MET A 167 -15.06 1.54 -3.34
CA MET A 167 -16.12 0.81 -2.64
C MET A 167 -17.46 1.17 -3.28
N THR A 168 -17.96 0.30 -4.14
CA THR A 168 -19.18 0.55 -4.94
C THR A 168 -20.46 0.47 -4.10
N VAL A 169 -21.47 1.25 -4.46
CA VAL A 169 -22.83 1.11 -3.95
C VAL A 169 -23.52 -0.05 -4.67
N ASN A 170 -23.11 -1.27 -4.36
CA ASN A 170 -23.70 -2.46 -4.93
C ASN A 170 -24.50 -3.20 -3.87
N THR A 171 -25.73 -3.59 -4.20
CA THR A 171 -26.62 -4.35 -3.32
C THR A 171 -26.36 -5.86 -3.37
N ASN A 172 -25.47 -6.32 -4.21
CA ASN A 172 -25.08 -7.73 -4.25
C ASN A 172 -24.13 -8.04 -3.10
N ASN A 173 -24.65 -8.66 -2.05
CA ASN A 173 -23.89 -9.07 -0.85
C ASN A 173 -23.05 -10.34 -1.09
N GLN A 174 -22.44 -10.49 -2.26
CA GLN A 174 -21.63 -11.65 -2.61
C GLN A 174 -20.18 -11.43 -2.18
N LEU A 175 -19.67 -12.36 -1.38
CA LEU A 175 -18.24 -12.48 -1.04
C LEU A 175 -17.59 -13.45 -2.01
N ILE A 176 -16.55 -13.00 -2.73
CA ILE A 176 -15.80 -13.83 -3.68
C ILE A 176 -14.33 -13.74 -3.30
N ALA A 177 -13.67 -14.89 -3.24
CA ALA A 177 -12.24 -15.00 -3.05
C ALA A 177 -11.59 -15.65 -4.26
N TYR A 178 -10.49 -15.08 -4.71
CA TYR A 178 -9.62 -15.61 -5.75
C TYR A 178 -8.28 -15.94 -5.12
N CYS A 179 -7.67 -17.03 -5.52
CA CYS A 179 -6.30 -17.37 -5.13
C CYS A 179 -5.54 -17.92 -6.32
N ASP A 180 -4.25 -17.64 -6.35
CA ASP A 180 -3.31 -18.13 -7.34
C ASP A 180 -1.99 -18.48 -6.66
N ALA A 181 -1.23 -19.44 -7.23
CA ALA A 181 0.04 -19.87 -6.68
C ALA A 181 1.03 -20.22 -7.78
N ASP A 182 2.12 -19.46 -7.82
CA ASP A 182 3.27 -19.75 -8.67
C ASP A 182 4.18 -20.77 -8.01
N TRP A 183 4.29 -21.97 -8.58
CA TRP A 183 5.10 -23.05 -8.07
C TRP A 183 6.60 -22.72 -8.14
N VAL A 184 7.31 -22.82 -6.99
CA VAL A 184 8.79 -22.64 -6.92
C VAL A 184 9.26 -21.28 -7.49
N ALA A 185 8.43 -20.24 -7.40
CA ALA A 185 8.72 -18.96 -8.04
C ALA A 185 9.76 -18.09 -7.30
N CYS A 186 10.02 -18.37 -6.03
CA CYS A 186 11.02 -17.61 -5.27
C CYS A 186 12.44 -18.12 -5.58
N PRO A 187 13.33 -17.32 -6.17
CA PRO A 187 14.69 -17.75 -6.51
C PRO A 187 15.56 -18.03 -5.27
N ASN A 188 15.30 -17.37 -4.14
CA ASN A 188 16.14 -17.45 -2.95
C ASN A 188 15.91 -18.72 -2.12
N ASN A 189 14.70 -19.30 -2.14
CA ASN A 189 14.35 -20.44 -1.27
C ASN A 189 13.47 -21.49 -1.93
N THR A 190 13.24 -21.37 -3.25
CA THR A 190 12.42 -22.30 -4.05
C THR A 190 11.00 -22.52 -3.51
N LYS A 191 10.48 -21.59 -2.70
CA LYS A 191 9.10 -21.64 -2.23
C LYS A 191 8.13 -21.11 -3.28
N SER A 192 6.93 -21.62 -3.26
CA SER A 192 5.82 -21.09 -4.06
C SER A 192 5.39 -19.72 -3.54
N ILE A 193 5.03 -18.83 -4.46
CA ILE A 193 4.46 -17.51 -4.12
C ILE A 193 2.95 -17.63 -4.31
N THR A 194 2.19 -17.35 -3.27
CA THR A 194 0.72 -17.39 -3.30
C THR A 194 0.17 -15.98 -3.22
N GLY A 195 -0.72 -15.64 -4.14
CA GLY A 195 -1.53 -14.42 -4.14
C GLY A 195 -2.99 -14.76 -3.84
N TYR A 196 -3.70 -13.84 -3.21
CA TYR A 196 -5.15 -13.91 -3.08
C TYR A 196 -5.78 -12.52 -3.21
N MET A 197 -7.05 -12.51 -3.58
CA MET A 197 -7.86 -11.31 -3.68
C MET A 197 -9.27 -11.62 -3.18
N VAL A 198 -9.81 -10.78 -2.31
CA VAL A 198 -11.16 -10.92 -1.77
C VAL A 198 -11.98 -9.70 -2.14
N THR A 199 -13.16 -9.93 -2.70
CA THR A 199 -14.13 -8.88 -3.05
C THR A 199 -15.45 -9.09 -2.31
N TYR A 200 -16.11 -7.98 -1.94
CA TYR A 200 -17.46 -7.97 -1.41
C TYR A 200 -18.30 -6.96 -2.18
N GLY A 201 -19.44 -7.42 -2.73
CA GLY A 201 -20.28 -6.57 -3.56
C GLY A 201 -19.57 -5.99 -4.79
N GLY A 202 -18.54 -6.67 -5.31
CA GLY A 202 -17.71 -6.18 -6.41
C GLY A 202 -16.60 -5.20 -5.99
N SER A 203 -16.51 -4.84 -4.71
CA SER A 203 -15.46 -3.98 -4.17
C SER A 203 -14.33 -4.83 -3.58
N LEU A 204 -13.08 -4.45 -3.84
CA LEU A 204 -11.91 -5.10 -3.24
C LEU A 204 -11.83 -4.78 -1.76
N ILE A 205 -11.70 -5.81 -0.90
CA ILE A 205 -11.60 -5.67 0.56
C ILE A 205 -10.33 -6.28 1.16
N SER A 206 -9.62 -7.15 0.41
CA SER A 206 -8.32 -7.70 0.80
C SER A 206 -7.56 -8.22 -0.42
#